data_017fe1d04d837ce283d9dfb895b38418
#
_entry.id   017fe1d04d837ce283d9dfb895b38418
#
_cell.length_a   1.000
_cell.length_b   1.000
_cell.length_c   1.000
_cell.angle_alpha   90.00
_cell.angle_beta   90.00
_cell.angle_gamma   90.00
#
_symmetry.space_group_name_H-M   'P 1'
#
loop_
_entity.id
_entity.type
_entity.pdbx_description
1 polymer ?
#
loop_
_entity_poly.entity_id
_entity_poly.type
_entity_poly.pdbx_seq_one_letter_code
_entity_poly.pdbx_strand_id
1 'polypeptide(L)'
;FIKKGFLKEAIVNYIALLGWSGKDNVEKFTLAELVDKFDLSGVSHSPSIFDEAKMRYINSLYVKEMSEQEFHDYACKFYGNYPYLLGMDLTLLSSLLHGRTEVFCDIGPLTEFLTKFDGYDLTLFNNAKWKVDGKVAAEMMDGLIELTENNFDNLHDALVAFAENNGYKKGQVLWVYRIALTGSAVTPGGAVEMAMLLGKERSLQRLNASKERLK
;
A
#
# COMPACT_ATOMS: atom_id res chain seq x y z
N PHE A 1 11.53 -16.06 10.31
CA PHE A 1 10.20 -15.67 9.85
C PHE A 1 9.55 -14.64 10.79
N ILE A 2 9.49 -14.88 12.10
CA ILE A 2 8.90 -13.91 13.06
C ILE A 2 9.54 -12.53 12.93
N LYS A 3 10.87 -12.42 12.83
CA LYS A 3 11.57 -11.14 12.63
C LYS A 3 11.22 -10.45 11.30
N LYS A 4 10.82 -11.20 10.28
CA LYS A 4 10.29 -10.65 9.02
C LYS A 4 8.83 -10.19 9.15
N GLY A 5 8.15 -10.53 10.23
CA GLY A 5 6.75 -10.16 10.46
C GLY A 5 5.73 -11.18 9.99
N PHE A 6 6.10 -12.45 9.87
CA PHE A 6 5.13 -13.52 9.76
C PHE A 6 4.46 -13.76 11.12
N LEU A 7 3.17 -13.99 11.10
CA LEU A 7 2.37 -14.31 12.28
C LEU A 7 2.66 -15.75 12.74
N LYS A 8 2.68 -15.97 14.04
CA LYS A 8 2.95 -17.31 14.61
C LYS A 8 1.93 -18.33 14.13
N GLU A 9 0.67 -17.94 14.13
CA GLU A 9 -0.46 -18.74 13.69
C GLU A 9 -0.31 -19.16 12.22
N ALA A 10 0.09 -18.24 11.37
CA ALA A 10 0.31 -18.50 9.95
C ALA A 10 1.49 -19.45 9.72
N ILE A 11 2.58 -19.32 10.51
CA ILE A 11 3.73 -20.21 10.44
C ILE A 11 3.32 -21.64 10.82
N VAL A 12 2.59 -21.80 11.92
CA VAL A 12 2.11 -23.12 12.39
C VAL A 12 1.19 -23.74 11.34
N ASN A 13 0.24 -22.96 10.82
CA ASN A 13 -0.67 -23.41 9.77
C ASN A 13 0.10 -23.87 8.51
N TYR A 14 1.04 -23.07 8.05
CA TYR A 14 1.84 -23.41 6.86
C TYR A 14 2.67 -24.69 7.07
N ILE A 15 3.30 -24.85 8.23
CA ILE A 15 4.07 -26.06 8.57
C ILE A 15 3.17 -27.30 8.57
N ALA A 16 1.96 -27.19 9.12
CA ALA A 16 1.00 -28.29 9.07
C ALA A 16 0.68 -28.67 7.60
N LEU A 17 0.39 -27.70 6.75
CA LEU A 17 0.06 -27.94 5.34
C LEU A 17 1.24 -28.41 4.50
N LEU A 18 2.48 -28.27 4.95
CA LEU A 18 3.65 -28.79 4.23
C LEU A 18 3.64 -30.33 4.09
N GLY A 19 3.07 -31.03 5.05
CA GLY A 19 3.06 -32.49 5.05
C GLY A 19 1.69 -33.11 5.30
N TRP A 20 0.65 -32.28 5.44
CA TRP A 20 -0.71 -32.73 5.71
C TRP A 20 -1.72 -31.96 4.87
N SER A 21 -2.78 -32.63 4.44
CA SER A 21 -3.92 -32.03 3.75
C SER A 21 -5.22 -32.48 4.42
N GLY A 22 -6.06 -31.51 4.77
CA GLY A 22 -7.43 -31.78 5.22
C GLY A 22 -8.32 -32.26 4.06
N LYS A 23 -9.47 -32.84 4.41
CA LYS A 23 -10.42 -33.39 3.43
C LYS A 23 -11.13 -32.31 2.59
N ASP A 24 -11.14 -31.07 3.06
CA ASP A 24 -12.02 -29.99 2.55
C ASP A 24 -11.28 -28.94 1.71
N ASN A 25 -10.03 -29.16 1.31
CA ASN A 25 -9.16 -28.18 0.63
C ASN A 25 -9.07 -26.80 1.34
N VAL A 26 -9.32 -26.77 2.64
CA VAL A 26 -9.18 -25.58 3.48
C VAL A 26 -7.69 -25.34 3.73
N GLU A 27 -7.25 -24.12 3.57
CA GLU A 27 -5.83 -23.74 3.73
C GLU A 27 -5.56 -22.88 4.95
N LYS A 28 -6.59 -22.35 5.59
CA LYS A 28 -6.47 -21.55 6.80
C LYS A 28 -7.20 -22.22 7.96
N PHE A 29 -6.46 -22.42 9.03
CA PHE A 29 -6.96 -23.05 10.25
C PHE A 29 -6.48 -22.28 11.48
N THR A 30 -7.32 -22.10 12.45
CA THR A 30 -6.88 -21.79 13.81
C THR A 30 -6.12 -22.98 14.40
N LEU A 31 -5.33 -22.76 15.44
CA LEU A 31 -4.64 -23.86 16.12
C LEU A 31 -5.63 -24.90 16.67
N ALA A 32 -6.77 -24.47 17.18
CA ALA A 32 -7.81 -25.36 17.68
C ALA A 32 -8.42 -26.24 16.57
N GLU A 33 -8.71 -25.65 15.41
CA GLU A 33 -9.16 -26.39 14.24
C GLU A 33 -8.12 -27.36 13.69
N LEU A 34 -6.84 -27.00 13.73
CA LEU A 34 -5.75 -27.91 13.34
C LEU A 34 -5.70 -29.12 14.28
N VAL A 35 -5.82 -28.91 15.59
CA VAL A 35 -5.81 -29.98 16.57
C VAL A 35 -7.02 -30.91 16.40
N ASP A 36 -8.20 -30.36 16.11
CA ASP A 36 -9.44 -31.13 15.92
C ASP A 36 -9.43 -31.92 14.58
N LYS A 37 -8.96 -31.31 13.53
CA LYS A 37 -9.01 -31.88 12.17
C LYS A 37 -7.80 -32.72 11.78
N PHE A 38 -6.66 -32.60 12.52
CA PHE A 38 -5.45 -33.30 12.18
C PHE A 38 -5.63 -34.82 12.32
N ASP A 39 -5.39 -35.53 11.22
CA ASP A 39 -5.45 -36.98 11.15
C ASP A 39 -4.21 -37.51 10.40
N LEU A 40 -3.62 -38.55 10.94
CA LEU A 40 -2.43 -39.20 10.34
C LEU A 40 -2.70 -39.72 8.94
N SER A 41 -3.94 -40.05 8.59
CA SER A 41 -4.29 -40.50 7.23
C SER A 41 -4.15 -39.39 6.17
N GLY A 42 -4.16 -38.12 6.58
CA GLY A 42 -3.92 -36.96 5.72
C GLY A 42 -2.45 -36.62 5.51
N VAL A 43 -1.53 -37.32 6.17
CA VAL A 43 -0.09 -37.06 6.09
C VAL A 43 0.48 -37.58 4.77
N SER A 44 1.15 -36.73 4.01
CA SER A 44 1.81 -37.09 2.75
C SER A 44 3.06 -37.94 3.01
N HIS A 45 3.23 -38.98 2.21
CA HIS A 45 4.45 -39.77 2.18
C HIS A 45 5.54 -39.19 1.26
N SER A 46 5.20 -38.15 0.49
CA SER A 46 6.13 -37.49 -0.43
C SER A 46 6.87 -36.34 0.26
N PRO A 47 8.16 -36.11 -0.08
CA PRO A 47 8.87 -34.94 0.41
C PRO A 47 8.14 -33.65 0.05
N SER A 48 7.99 -32.74 1.02
CA SER A 48 7.41 -31.44 0.80
C SER A 48 8.50 -30.41 0.50
N ILE A 49 8.25 -29.54 -0.46
CA ILE A 49 9.14 -28.45 -0.84
C ILE A 49 8.64 -27.17 -0.16
N PHE A 50 9.54 -26.45 0.50
CA PHE A 50 9.23 -25.15 1.06
C PHE A 50 8.94 -24.15 -0.04
N ASP A 51 7.78 -23.48 0.05
CA ASP A 51 7.33 -22.44 -0.86
C ASP A 51 7.06 -21.14 -0.07
N GLU A 52 7.95 -20.15 -0.20
CA GLU A 52 7.81 -18.86 0.48
C GLU A 52 6.58 -18.08 -0.03
N ALA A 53 6.23 -18.18 -1.30
CA ALA A 53 5.06 -17.50 -1.85
C ALA A 53 3.77 -18.06 -1.23
N LYS A 54 3.67 -19.37 -1.08
CA LYS A 54 2.56 -20.03 -0.39
C LYS A 54 2.49 -19.64 1.08
N MET A 55 3.63 -19.56 1.75
CA MET A 55 3.68 -19.13 3.15
C MET A 55 3.23 -17.67 3.31
N ARG A 56 3.64 -16.78 2.42
CA ARG A 56 3.19 -15.39 2.37
C ARG A 56 1.69 -15.30 2.14
N TYR A 57 1.18 -16.05 1.18
CA TYR A 57 -0.26 -16.12 0.92
C TYR A 57 -1.04 -16.55 2.17
N ILE A 58 -0.64 -17.63 2.84
CA ILE A 58 -1.30 -18.08 4.07
C ILE A 58 -1.23 -16.97 5.13
N ASN A 59 -0.07 -16.33 5.32
CA ASN A 59 0.07 -15.23 6.27
C ASN A 59 -0.89 -14.08 5.94
N SER A 60 -1.06 -13.74 4.65
CA SER A 60 -1.97 -12.69 4.22
C SER A 60 -3.44 -12.95 4.60
N LEU A 61 -3.85 -14.22 4.71
CA LEU A 61 -5.21 -14.58 5.13
C LEU A 61 -5.46 -14.21 6.59
N TYR A 62 -4.44 -14.37 7.45
CA TYR A 62 -4.54 -13.95 8.86
C TYR A 62 -4.46 -12.43 9.00
N VAL A 63 -3.56 -11.78 8.24
CA VAL A 63 -3.42 -10.31 8.27
C VAL A 63 -4.74 -9.65 7.86
N LYS A 64 -5.40 -10.13 6.82
CA LYS A 64 -6.67 -9.57 6.32
C LYS A 64 -7.84 -9.72 7.30
N GLU A 65 -7.79 -10.67 8.21
CA GLU A 65 -8.83 -10.86 9.23
C GLU A 65 -8.61 -10.02 10.49
N MET A 66 -7.44 -9.42 10.65
CA MET A 66 -7.21 -8.48 11.76
C MET A 66 -8.21 -7.33 11.67
N SER A 67 -8.67 -6.85 12.80
CA SER A 67 -9.29 -5.53 12.88
C SER A 67 -8.27 -4.44 12.54
N GLU A 68 -8.71 -3.25 12.19
CA GLU A 68 -7.82 -2.12 11.92
C GLU A 68 -6.91 -1.81 13.11
N GLN A 69 -7.45 -1.93 14.34
CA GLN A 69 -6.68 -1.72 15.56
C GLN A 69 -5.61 -2.79 15.78
N GLU A 70 -5.96 -4.08 15.60
CA GLU A 70 -5.00 -5.18 15.73
C GLU A 70 -3.87 -5.06 14.70
N PHE A 71 -4.22 -4.73 13.45
CA PHE A 71 -3.22 -4.48 12.42
C PHE A 71 -2.31 -3.31 12.80
N HIS A 72 -2.88 -2.18 13.25
CA HIS A 72 -2.13 -1.01 13.67
C HIS A 72 -1.16 -1.34 14.81
N ASP A 73 -1.64 -1.99 15.87
CA ASP A 73 -0.83 -2.36 17.04
C ASP A 73 0.33 -3.30 16.66
N TYR A 74 0.09 -4.18 15.68
CA TYR A 74 1.13 -5.08 15.20
C TYR A 74 2.13 -4.34 14.29
N ALA A 75 1.65 -3.51 13.37
CA ALA A 75 2.47 -2.72 12.45
C ALA A 75 3.37 -1.72 13.18
N CYS A 76 2.91 -1.15 14.28
CA CYS A 76 3.69 -0.23 15.13
C CYS A 76 5.02 -0.84 15.60
N LYS A 77 5.10 -2.16 15.78
CA LYS A 77 6.34 -2.86 16.13
C LYS A 77 7.39 -2.84 15.02
N PHE A 78 6.95 -2.57 13.78
CA PHE A 78 7.80 -2.53 12.59
C PHE A 78 8.10 -1.11 12.13
N TYR A 79 7.23 -0.13 12.40
CA TYR A 79 7.44 1.26 11.99
C TYR A 79 8.74 1.87 12.50
N GLY A 80 9.20 1.46 13.69
CA GLY A 80 10.49 1.88 14.23
C GLY A 80 11.71 1.53 13.37
N ASN A 81 11.57 0.56 12.45
CA ASN A 81 12.63 0.22 11.48
C ASN A 81 12.75 1.25 10.33
N TYR A 82 11.80 2.18 10.23
CA TYR A 82 11.68 3.13 9.13
C TYR A 82 11.63 4.57 9.66
N PRO A 83 12.80 5.20 9.95
CA PRO A 83 12.86 6.54 10.56
C PRO A 83 12.13 7.63 9.77
N TYR A 84 11.94 7.46 8.46
CA TYR A 84 11.23 8.40 7.62
C TYR A 84 9.71 8.45 7.88
N LEU A 85 9.17 7.48 8.61
CA LEU A 85 7.77 7.46 9.04
C LEU A 85 7.52 8.30 10.31
N LEU A 86 8.59 8.77 10.97
CA LEU A 86 8.47 9.61 12.16
C LEU A 86 7.70 10.91 11.85
N GLY A 87 6.72 11.20 12.68
CA GLY A 87 5.86 12.39 12.55
C GLY A 87 4.74 12.27 11.52
N MET A 88 4.58 11.11 10.88
CA MET A 88 3.42 10.82 10.02
C MET A 88 2.24 10.29 10.84
N ASP A 89 1.04 10.40 10.27
CA ASP A 89 -0.15 9.74 10.81
C ASP A 89 -0.05 8.23 10.60
N LEU A 90 0.45 7.52 11.61
CA LEU A 90 0.63 6.07 11.56
C LEU A 90 -0.70 5.31 11.58
N THR A 91 -1.79 5.92 12.06
CA THR A 91 -3.12 5.33 12.03
C THR A 91 -3.65 5.32 10.60
N LEU A 92 -3.57 6.46 9.91
CA LEU A 92 -3.88 6.55 8.48
C LEU A 92 -2.99 5.60 7.67
N LEU A 93 -1.68 5.57 7.94
CA LEU A 93 -0.77 4.67 7.24
C LEU A 93 -1.19 3.20 7.42
N SER A 94 -1.53 2.79 8.64
CA SER A 94 -1.98 1.42 8.92
C SER A 94 -3.25 1.06 8.15
N SER A 95 -4.24 1.94 8.10
CA SER A 95 -5.48 1.69 7.35
C SER A 95 -5.23 1.50 5.85
N LEU A 96 -4.27 2.24 5.28
CA LEU A 96 -3.88 2.13 3.88
C LEU A 96 -3.07 0.85 3.57
N LEU A 97 -2.27 0.39 4.53
CA LEU A 97 -1.41 -0.79 4.37
C LEU A 97 -2.13 -2.10 4.64
N HIS A 98 -3.18 -2.13 5.47
CA HIS A 98 -3.82 -3.35 5.96
C HIS A 98 -4.21 -4.31 4.81
N GLY A 99 -4.91 -3.81 3.80
CA GLY A 99 -5.34 -4.64 2.66
C GLY A 99 -4.24 -5.01 1.67
N ARG A 100 -3.00 -4.55 1.86
CA ARG A 100 -1.87 -4.72 0.93
C ARG A 100 -0.68 -5.44 1.54
N THR A 101 -0.67 -5.60 2.85
CA THR A 101 0.40 -6.26 3.59
C THR A 101 0.17 -7.77 3.62
N GLU A 102 1.10 -8.52 3.07
CA GLU A 102 1.14 -9.97 3.24
C GLU A 102 1.98 -10.36 4.45
N VAL A 103 3.11 -9.66 4.64
CA VAL A 103 4.05 -9.85 5.74
C VAL A 103 4.51 -8.47 6.21
N PHE A 104 4.70 -8.24 7.51
CA PHE A 104 4.96 -6.89 8.01
C PHE A 104 6.29 -6.26 7.54
N CYS A 105 7.25 -7.04 7.03
CA CYS A 105 8.41 -6.47 6.35
C CYS A 105 8.07 -5.78 5.01
N ASP A 106 6.86 -5.99 4.46
CA ASP A 106 6.39 -5.31 3.25
C ASP A 106 6.14 -3.81 3.48
N ILE A 107 6.03 -3.38 4.73
CA ILE A 107 5.90 -1.96 5.09
C ILE A 107 7.00 -1.12 4.41
N GLY A 108 8.25 -1.59 4.42
CA GLY A 108 9.36 -0.89 3.76
C GLY A 108 9.11 -0.66 2.27
N PRO A 109 9.01 -1.71 1.45
CA PRO A 109 8.71 -1.57 0.02
C PRO A 109 7.43 -0.79 -0.29
N LEU A 110 6.35 -0.99 0.50
CA LEU A 110 5.07 -0.31 0.30
C LEU A 110 5.12 1.19 0.62
N THR A 111 6.10 1.64 1.41
CA THR A 111 6.26 3.04 1.82
C THR A 111 7.51 3.71 1.24
N GLU A 112 8.27 3.02 0.40
CA GLU A 112 9.53 3.52 -0.18
C GLU A 112 9.36 4.85 -0.95
N PHE A 113 8.21 5.07 -1.58
CA PHE A 113 7.87 6.31 -2.27
C PHE A 113 7.89 7.55 -1.35
N LEU A 114 7.81 7.37 -0.03
CA LEU A 114 7.92 8.45 0.93
C LEU A 114 9.35 9.00 1.05
N THR A 115 10.35 8.20 0.71
CA THR A 115 11.78 8.59 0.77
C THR A 115 12.36 8.90 -0.60
N LYS A 116 12.05 8.08 -1.60
CA LYS A 116 12.64 8.16 -2.96
C LYS A 116 11.71 8.94 -3.88
N PHE A 117 11.77 10.27 -3.77
CA PHE A 117 10.98 11.14 -4.64
C PHE A 117 11.82 11.71 -5.79
N ASP A 118 13.09 11.99 -5.55
CA ASP A 118 13.94 12.62 -6.55
C ASP A 118 14.25 11.67 -7.71
N GLY A 119 14.17 12.20 -8.93
CA GLY A 119 14.60 11.48 -10.13
C GLY A 119 13.65 10.41 -10.67
N TYR A 120 12.39 10.33 -10.20
CA TYR A 120 11.42 9.39 -10.75
C TYR A 120 11.17 9.62 -12.25
N ASP A 121 10.79 8.56 -12.97
CA ASP A 121 10.58 8.59 -14.41
C ASP A 121 9.34 9.43 -14.77
N LEU A 122 9.50 10.49 -15.55
CA LEU A 122 8.40 11.34 -16.01
C LEU A 122 7.42 10.62 -16.95
N THR A 123 7.83 9.51 -17.56
CA THR A 123 6.91 8.68 -18.36
C THR A 123 5.79 8.09 -17.52
N LEU A 124 5.90 8.07 -16.19
CA LEU A 124 4.82 7.68 -15.27
C LEU A 124 3.56 8.55 -15.37
N PHE A 125 3.68 9.80 -15.84
CA PHE A 125 2.50 10.61 -16.14
C PHE A 125 1.69 10.04 -17.29
N ASN A 126 2.32 9.32 -18.24
CA ASN A 126 1.63 8.76 -19.40
C ASN A 126 0.61 7.69 -18.97
N ASN A 127 -0.64 7.94 -19.27
CA ASN A 127 -1.71 7.00 -18.97
C ASN A 127 -2.74 6.98 -20.10
N ALA A 128 -2.73 5.91 -20.90
CA ALA A 128 -3.62 5.76 -22.05
C ALA A 128 -5.10 5.72 -21.65
N LYS A 129 -5.43 5.11 -20.50
CA LYS A 129 -6.82 5.03 -19.99
C LYS A 129 -7.39 6.42 -19.69
N TRP A 130 -6.57 7.27 -19.09
CA TRP A 130 -6.97 8.62 -18.72
C TRP A 130 -6.59 9.66 -19.77
N LYS A 131 -5.89 9.27 -20.85
CA LYS A 131 -5.40 10.19 -21.90
C LYS A 131 -4.57 11.33 -21.29
N VAL A 132 -3.63 10.99 -20.44
CA VAL A 132 -2.66 11.90 -19.83
C VAL A 132 -1.28 11.61 -20.40
N ASP A 133 -0.53 12.66 -20.65
CA ASP A 133 0.90 12.65 -20.93
C ASP A 133 1.61 13.74 -20.13
N GLY A 134 2.91 13.91 -20.31
CA GLY A 134 3.68 14.93 -19.60
C GLY A 134 3.21 16.36 -19.89
N LYS A 135 2.70 16.63 -21.11
CA LYS A 135 2.19 17.97 -21.49
C LYS A 135 0.89 18.29 -20.73
N VAL A 136 -0.07 17.37 -20.76
CA VAL A 136 -1.32 17.52 -20.03
C VAL A 136 -1.05 17.65 -18.52
N ALA A 137 -0.09 16.89 -18.00
CA ALA A 137 0.31 16.99 -16.61
C ALA A 137 0.89 18.38 -16.29
N ALA A 138 1.78 18.91 -17.13
CA ALA A 138 2.35 20.25 -16.95
C ALA A 138 1.29 21.36 -16.94
N GLU A 139 0.28 21.27 -17.79
CA GLU A 139 -0.84 22.22 -17.86
C GLU A 139 -1.67 22.28 -16.56
N MET A 140 -1.75 21.16 -15.82
CA MET A 140 -2.49 21.08 -14.56
C MET A 140 -1.72 21.60 -13.35
N MET A 141 -0.38 21.61 -13.38
CA MET A 141 0.46 21.78 -12.19
C MET A 141 0.20 23.05 -11.40
N ASP A 142 0.04 24.19 -12.08
CA ASP A 142 -0.21 25.47 -11.39
C ASP A 142 -1.50 25.44 -10.58
N GLY A 143 -2.59 24.98 -11.20
CA GLY A 143 -3.88 24.85 -10.51
C GLY A 143 -3.85 23.84 -9.38
N LEU A 144 -3.12 22.72 -9.53
CA LEU A 144 -2.99 21.71 -8.47
C LEU A 144 -2.19 22.23 -7.26
N ILE A 145 -1.16 23.05 -7.50
CA ILE A 145 -0.39 23.70 -6.44
C ILE A 145 -1.25 24.70 -5.69
N GLU A 146 -1.92 25.63 -6.41
CA GLU A 146 -2.80 26.63 -5.81
C GLU A 146 -3.91 25.99 -4.99
N LEU A 147 -4.54 24.94 -5.54
CA LEU A 147 -5.58 24.20 -4.86
C LEU A 147 -5.07 23.52 -3.57
N THR A 148 -3.90 22.90 -3.63
CA THR A 148 -3.27 22.27 -2.44
C THR A 148 -2.95 23.30 -1.38
N GLU A 149 -2.54 24.51 -1.77
CA GLU A 149 -2.25 25.60 -0.86
C GLU A 149 -3.50 26.12 -0.14
N ASN A 150 -4.60 26.27 -0.86
CA ASN A 150 -5.78 26.95 -0.36
C ASN A 150 -6.89 26.02 0.19
N ASN A 151 -6.92 24.74 -0.22
CA ASN A 151 -8.03 23.83 0.04
C ASN A 151 -7.59 22.47 0.61
N PHE A 152 -6.47 22.41 1.33
CA PHE A 152 -5.89 21.13 1.78
C PHE A 152 -6.87 20.31 2.64
N ASP A 153 -7.61 20.96 3.54
CA ASP A 153 -8.57 20.29 4.43
C ASP A 153 -9.78 19.69 3.69
N ASN A 154 -10.09 20.19 2.48
CA ASN A 154 -11.15 19.69 1.62
C ASN A 154 -10.62 19.26 0.24
N LEU A 155 -9.44 18.66 0.22
CA LEU A 155 -8.65 18.41 -0.98
C LEU A 155 -9.38 17.53 -2.00
N HIS A 156 -10.14 16.53 -1.55
CA HIS A 156 -10.89 15.65 -2.45
C HIS A 156 -11.88 16.43 -3.32
N ASP A 157 -12.75 17.23 -2.68
CA ASP A 157 -13.80 17.96 -3.39
C ASP A 157 -13.21 19.07 -4.24
N ALA A 158 -12.14 19.70 -3.77
CA ALA A 158 -11.41 20.71 -4.52
C ALA A 158 -10.78 20.13 -5.80
N LEU A 159 -10.19 18.93 -5.76
CA LEU A 159 -9.65 18.23 -6.95
C LEU A 159 -10.77 17.84 -7.93
N VAL A 160 -11.94 17.44 -7.42
CA VAL A 160 -13.11 17.12 -8.25
C VAL A 160 -13.63 18.39 -8.95
N ALA A 161 -13.82 19.47 -8.19
CA ALA A 161 -14.25 20.76 -8.76
C ALA A 161 -13.23 21.30 -9.78
N PHE A 162 -11.93 21.18 -9.51
CA PHE A 162 -10.90 21.56 -10.47
C PHE A 162 -11.02 20.78 -11.79
N ALA A 163 -11.28 19.48 -11.71
CA ALA A 163 -11.48 18.67 -12.91
C ALA A 163 -12.68 19.17 -13.73
N GLU A 164 -13.82 19.39 -13.10
CA GLU A 164 -15.05 19.84 -13.74
C GLU A 164 -14.89 21.23 -14.37
N ASN A 165 -14.33 22.17 -13.62
CA ASN A 165 -14.18 23.56 -14.07
C ASN A 165 -13.19 23.72 -15.24
N ASN A 166 -12.24 22.81 -15.40
CA ASN A 166 -11.22 22.85 -16.45
C ASN A 166 -11.46 21.82 -17.57
N GLY A 167 -12.60 21.11 -17.56
CA GLY A 167 -12.94 20.13 -18.60
C GLY A 167 -12.14 18.83 -18.54
N TYR A 168 -11.49 18.54 -17.41
CA TYR A 168 -10.77 17.30 -17.18
C TYR A 168 -11.69 16.23 -16.57
N LYS A 169 -11.35 14.96 -16.78
CA LYS A 169 -11.97 13.86 -16.02
C LYS A 169 -11.32 13.77 -14.64
N LYS A 170 -12.11 13.47 -13.62
CA LYS A 170 -11.62 13.23 -12.25
C LYS A 170 -10.39 12.31 -12.22
N GLY A 171 -10.42 11.21 -12.98
CA GLY A 171 -9.30 10.26 -13.03
C GLY A 171 -8.01 10.82 -13.63
N GLN A 172 -8.08 11.81 -14.54
CA GLN A 172 -6.91 12.51 -15.07
C GLN A 172 -6.23 13.31 -13.96
N VAL A 173 -7.00 14.14 -13.27
CA VAL A 173 -6.51 15.00 -12.18
C VAL A 173 -5.91 14.18 -11.05
N LEU A 174 -6.63 13.15 -10.57
CA LEU A 174 -6.14 12.28 -9.50
C LEU A 174 -4.91 11.48 -9.92
N TRP A 175 -4.77 11.09 -11.20
CA TRP A 175 -3.58 10.43 -11.70
C TRP A 175 -2.37 11.37 -11.67
N VAL A 176 -2.51 12.55 -12.27
CA VAL A 176 -1.43 13.55 -12.29
C VAL A 176 -1.00 13.90 -10.87
N TYR A 177 -1.97 14.17 -10.00
CA TYR A 177 -1.72 14.52 -8.61
C TYR A 177 -0.94 13.42 -7.87
N ARG A 178 -1.34 12.15 -8.02
CA ARG A 178 -0.64 11.01 -7.42
C ARG A 178 0.81 10.92 -7.88
N ILE A 179 1.05 10.95 -9.20
CA ILE A 179 2.41 10.85 -9.74
C ILE A 179 3.26 12.02 -9.25
N ALA A 180 2.73 13.23 -9.29
CA ALA A 180 3.42 14.43 -8.85
C ALA A 180 3.78 14.41 -7.35
N LEU A 181 2.98 13.74 -6.52
CA LEU A 181 3.24 13.59 -5.08
C LEU A 181 4.20 12.44 -4.76
N THR A 182 4.13 11.34 -5.49
CA THR A 182 4.73 10.08 -5.04
C THR A 182 5.82 9.55 -5.97
N GLY A 183 5.88 10.01 -7.22
CA GLY A 183 6.74 9.42 -8.24
C GLY A 183 6.40 7.94 -8.51
N SER A 184 5.18 7.50 -8.20
CA SER A 184 4.78 6.10 -8.32
C SER A 184 3.37 5.94 -8.88
N ALA A 185 3.20 5.01 -9.80
CA ALA A 185 1.89 4.64 -10.32
C ALA A 185 1.07 3.78 -9.33
N VAL A 186 1.76 3.11 -8.41
CA VAL A 186 1.15 2.21 -7.41
C VAL A 186 1.49 2.72 -6.01
N THR A 187 0.47 3.04 -5.23
CA THR A 187 0.58 3.53 -3.86
C THR A 187 -0.42 2.81 -2.96
N PRO A 188 -0.20 2.74 -1.64
CA PRO A 188 -1.13 2.09 -0.71
C PRO A 188 -2.53 2.70 -0.74
N GLY A 189 -2.63 4.00 -0.95
CA GLY A 189 -3.89 4.74 -1.05
C GLY A 189 -4.06 5.49 -2.36
N GLY A 190 -5.13 6.27 -2.48
CA GLY A 190 -5.37 7.20 -3.58
C GLY A 190 -4.52 8.47 -3.47
N ALA A 191 -4.72 9.38 -4.41
CA ALA A 191 -3.94 10.62 -4.49
C ALA A 191 -4.14 11.53 -3.25
N VAL A 192 -5.37 11.58 -2.74
CA VAL A 192 -5.73 12.39 -1.57
C VAL A 192 -5.12 11.82 -0.31
N GLU A 193 -5.24 10.51 -0.09
CA GLU A 193 -4.65 9.83 1.06
C GLU A 193 -3.13 9.98 1.08
N MET A 194 -2.48 9.99 -0.09
CA MET A 194 -1.04 10.26 -0.17
C MET A 194 -0.69 11.69 0.24
N ALA A 195 -1.51 12.68 -0.16
CA ALA A 195 -1.32 14.06 0.29
C ALA A 195 -1.52 14.20 1.80
N MET A 196 -2.55 13.58 2.36
CA MET A 196 -2.82 13.59 3.81
C MET A 196 -1.65 12.97 4.59
N LEU A 197 -1.11 11.85 4.11
CA LEU A 197 0.03 11.18 4.74
C LEU A 197 1.32 12.02 4.67
N LEU A 198 1.57 12.71 3.56
CA LEU A 198 2.72 13.61 3.39
C LEU A 198 2.58 14.91 4.19
N GLY A 199 1.36 15.36 4.40
CA GLY A 199 1.05 16.68 4.91
C GLY A 199 1.17 17.77 3.84
N LYS A 200 0.55 18.93 4.10
CA LYS A 200 0.45 20.04 3.15
C LYS A 200 1.81 20.53 2.64
N GLU A 201 2.73 20.77 3.56
CA GLU A 201 4.05 21.35 3.22
C GLU A 201 4.85 20.44 2.27
N ARG A 202 4.98 19.15 2.61
CA ARG A 202 5.69 18.18 1.75
C ARG A 202 4.97 17.97 0.41
N SER A 203 3.64 18.01 0.42
CA SER A 203 2.85 17.92 -0.82
C SER A 203 3.17 19.08 -1.76
N LEU A 204 3.18 20.31 -1.26
CA LEU A 204 3.54 21.49 -2.03
C LEU A 204 5.00 21.44 -2.55
N GLN A 205 5.94 21.01 -1.72
CA GLN A 205 7.34 20.82 -2.14
C GLN A 205 7.45 19.85 -3.32
N ARG A 206 6.75 18.70 -3.25
CA ARG A 206 6.78 17.67 -4.30
C ARG A 206 6.07 18.11 -5.57
N LEU A 207 4.92 18.79 -5.45
CA LEU A 207 4.23 19.35 -6.60
C LEU A 207 5.10 20.38 -7.34
N ASN A 208 5.75 21.29 -6.62
CA ASN A 208 6.65 22.27 -7.21
C ASN A 208 7.86 21.60 -7.89
N ALA A 209 8.49 20.62 -7.24
CA ALA A 209 9.59 19.86 -7.83
C ALA A 209 9.16 19.12 -9.11
N SER A 210 7.96 18.54 -9.12
CA SER A 210 7.39 17.87 -10.30
C SER A 210 7.12 18.87 -11.44
N LYS A 211 6.59 20.04 -11.12
CA LYS A 211 6.35 21.12 -12.09
C LYS A 211 7.66 21.56 -12.77
N GLU A 212 8.72 21.76 -11.99
CA GLU A 212 10.03 22.15 -12.56
C GLU A 212 10.59 21.09 -13.52
N ARG A 213 10.34 19.83 -13.27
CA ARG A 213 10.81 18.72 -14.12
C ARG A 213 9.95 18.50 -15.37
N LEU A 214 8.71 18.98 -15.38
CA LEU A 214 7.80 18.91 -16.54
C LEU A 214 7.96 20.08 -17.51
N LYS A 215 8.73 21.11 -17.15
CA LYS A 215 9.11 22.21 -18.07
C LYS A 215 10.04 21.74 -19.16
#